data_1a4b205b401e0013417171b9226e7dc2
#
_entry.id   1a4b205b401e0013417171b9226e7dc2
#
_cell.length_a   1.000
_cell.length_b   1.000
_cell.length_c   1.000
_cell.angle_alpha   90.00
_cell.angle_beta   90.00
_cell.angle_gamma   90.00
#
_symmetry.space_group_name_H-M   'P 1'
#
loop_
_entity.id
_entity.type
_entity.pdbx_description
1 polymer ?
#
loop_
_entity_poly.entity_id
_entity_poly.type
_entity_poly.pdbx_seq_one_letter_code
_entity_poly.pdbx_strand_id
1 'polypeptide(L)'
;MCNAAFPRRTPRCSGLQTSTLLLAIVAAAARPALADTGSTSTGDPAPDEISYFGERVYSLRQWPPDSGYGISYRKTFAPYFAASLAYLNDAHFPGHHRDGVTAEAWLPIVPLSNRFTLSVGGGPFYYYDTVFARNNGGYADAHGWAWLASLDATIQPWKSGPWRHLFFEGRIDYTSPSKSIETTSFGIGIGYRGISDIYDKDVEVAKGFAENEIVASYWKTVTNSFNSSSHTARAEAIDYRRQIWKELRFSVGFLNEGDTQLIRRNGITTEGWLEPSFNSGLWSIGAGFGFYTAIDKYRPAPGRHVSDVVSLTLSLRPIRNFDVRLLWHRIVTDYNRDADILLWGLGYRF
;
A
#
# COMPACT_ATOMS: atom_id res chain seq x y z
N MET A 1 -1.91 -51.19 -22.35
CA MET A 1 -0.61 -50.51 -22.23
C MET A 1 -0.46 -49.58 -23.42
N CYS A 2 -0.81 -48.31 -23.27
CA CYS A 2 -0.56 -47.29 -24.30
C CYS A 2 0.01 -46.07 -23.56
N ASN A 3 1.32 -45.86 -23.79
CA ASN A 3 2.03 -44.67 -23.35
C ASN A 3 1.64 -43.49 -24.26
N ALA A 4 0.90 -42.52 -23.75
CA ALA A 4 0.70 -41.24 -24.41
C ALA A 4 1.76 -40.24 -23.92
N ALA A 5 2.74 -39.98 -24.76
CA ALA A 5 3.72 -38.92 -24.54
C ALA A 5 3.09 -37.54 -24.80
N PHE A 6 3.04 -36.68 -23.78
CA PHE A 6 2.66 -35.27 -23.93
C PHE A 6 3.83 -34.48 -24.53
N PRO A 7 3.63 -33.65 -25.52
CA PRO A 7 4.66 -32.77 -26.06
C PRO A 7 5.00 -31.65 -25.06
N ARG A 8 6.28 -31.52 -24.72
CA ARG A 8 6.84 -30.41 -23.97
C ARG A 8 6.70 -29.12 -24.82
N ARG A 9 5.83 -28.21 -24.43
CA ARG A 9 5.81 -26.83 -24.97
C ARG A 9 6.94 -26.04 -24.31
N THR A 10 7.87 -25.56 -25.13
CA THR A 10 8.88 -24.57 -24.74
C THR A 10 8.20 -23.27 -24.29
N PRO A 11 8.63 -22.62 -23.18
CA PRO A 11 8.09 -21.33 -22.80
C PRO A 11 8.48 -20.28 -23.84
N ARG A 12 7.50 -19.67 -24.48
CA ARG A 12 7.72 -18.49 -25.31
C ARG A 12 7.94 -17.29 -24.39
N CYS A 13 9.13 -16.71 -24.44
CA CYS A 13 9.46 -15.41 -23.84
C CYS A 13 8.72 -14.28 -24.59
N SER A 14 7.42 -14.05 -24.28
CA SER A 14 6.65 -12.95 -24.87
C SER A 14 6.50 -11.73 -23.93
N GLY A 15 6.86 -11.88 -22.63
CA GLY A 15 6.70 -10.80 -21.66
C GLY A 15 7.67 -9.61 -21.81
N LEU A 16 8.85 -9.84 -22.41
CA LEU A 16 9.86 -8.77 -22.50
C LEU A 16 9.53 -7.71 -23.57
N GLN A 17 8.81 -8.09 -24.62
CA GLN A 17 8.51 -7.18 -25.74
C GLN A 17 7.45 -6.13 -25.40
N THR A 18 6.46 -6.48 -24.58
CA THR A 18 5.38 -5.54 -24.20
C THR A 18 5.87 -4.47 -23.23
N SER A 19 6.72 -4.85 -22.28
CA SER A 19 7.31 -3.90 -21.30
C SER A 19 8.23 -2.88 -21.96
N THR A 20 9.00 -3.30 -22.97
CA THR A 20 9.90 -2.42 -23.72
C THR A 20 9.11 -1.43 -24.58
N LEU A 21 7.95 -1.81 -25.11
CA LEU A 21 7.10 -0.94 -25.92
C LEU A 21 6.46 0.17 -25.06
N LEU A 22 5.99 -0.17 -23.85
CA LEU A 22 5.40 0.82 -22.93
C LEU A 22 6.46 1.84 -22.47
N LEU A 23 7.66 1.40 -22.15
CA LEU A 23 8.76 2.29 -21.76
C LEU A 23 9.18 3.22 -22.92
N ALA A 24 9.16 2.73 -24.15
CA ALA A 24 9.48 3.50 -25.35
C ALA A 24 8.41 4.57 -25.66
N ILE A 25 7.13 4.27 -25.45
CA ILE A 25 6.01 5.22 -25.59
C ILE A 25 6.11 6.33 -24.54
N VAL A 26 6.43 5.98 -23.28
CA VAL A 26 6.65 6.94 -22.19
C VAL A 26 7.83 7.86 -22.49
N ALA A 27 8.95 7.34 -22.99
CA ALA A 27 10.12 8.13 -23.35
C ALA A 27 9.89 9.04 -24.58
N ALA A 28 9.06 8.62 -25.52
CA ALA A 28 8.71 9.41 -26.69
C ALA A 28 7.69 10.53 -26.38
N ALA A 29 6.76 10.28 -25.46
CA ALA A 29 5.76 11.26 -25.03
C ALA A 29 6.37 12.34 -24.10
N ALA A 30 7.43 12.05 -23.38
CA ALA A 30 8.08 12.98 -22.46
C ALA A 30 8.93 14.07 -23.17
N ARG A 31 9.33 13.87 -24.42
CA ARG A 31 10.19 14.81 -25.15
C ARG A 31 9.58 16.17 -25.48
N PRO A 32 8.30 16.33 -25.87
CA PRO A 32 7.76 17.65 -26.15
C PRO A 32 7.38 18.47 -24.90
N ALA A 33 7.15 17.85 -23.76
CA ALA A 33 6.77 18.56 -22.54
C ALA A 33 7.95 19.27 -21.85
N LEU A 34 9.18 18.92 -22.18
CA LEU A 34 10.40 19.55 -21.65
C LEU A 34 10.81 20.85 -22.38
N ALA A 35 10.18 21.18 -23.50
CA ALA A 35 10.61 22.28 -24.37
C ALA A 35 9.84 23.59 -24.15
N ASP A 36 8.77 23.65 -23.39
CA ASP A 36 7.94 24.86 -23.27
C ASP A 36 7.47 25.15 -21.84
N THR A 37 8.40 25.21 -20.90
CA THR A 37 8.15 25.78 -19.58
C THR A 37 8.50 27.27 -19.58
N GLY A 38 7.73 28.04 -20.34
CA GLY A 38 7.60 29.47 -20.15
C GLY A 38 7.04 29.76 -18.76
N SER A 39 7.93 30.24 -17.89
CA SER A 39 7.72 30.97 -16.65
C SER A 39 6.29 31.01 -16.11
N THR A 40 5.94 30.09 -15.25
CA THR A 40 4.96 30.33 -14.20
C THR A 40 5.69 30.39 -12.86
N SER A 41 5.53 31.51 -12.26
CA SER A 41 6.08 32.00 -11.01
C SER A 41 6.06 30.99 -9.87
N THR A 42 7.15 31.09 -9.08
CA THR A 42 7.24 30.77 -7.65
C THR A 42 7.03 29.32 -7.26
N GLY A 43 8.10 28.69 -7.04
CA GLY A 43 8.50 27.42 -6.50
C GLY A 43 7.82 26.88 -5.25
N ASP A 44 6.50 26.88 -5.16
CA ASP A 44 5.82 26.04 -4.16
C ASP A 44 5.79 24.61 -4.70
N PRO A 45 6.31 23.63 -3.94
CA PRO A 45 6.19 22.24 -4.33
C PRO A 45 4.70 21.90 -4.48
N ALA A 46 4.35 21.19 -5.56
CA ALA A 46 2.99 20.72 -5.74
C ALA A 46 2.58 19.88 -4.53
N PRO A 47 1.34 19.99 -4.09
CA PRO A 47 0.89 19.41 -2.83
C PRO A 47 0.90 17.89 -2.87
N ASP A 48 1.18 17.28 -1.72
CA ASP A 48 1.07 15.84 -1.50
C ASP A 48 -0.37 15.38 -1.64
N GLU A 49 -0.57 14.15 -2.08
CA GLU A 49 -1.88 13.56 -2.34
C GLU A 49 -2.04 12.26 -1.58
N ILE A 50 -3.24 12.00 -1.09
CA ILE A 50 -3.68 10.68 -0.65
C ILE A 50 -4.93 10.30 -1.42
N SER A 51 -5.03 9.07 -1.89
CA SER A 51 -6.20 8.57 -2.57
C SER A 51 -6.58 7.16 -2.13
N TYR A 52 -7.87 6.86 -2.27
CA TYR A 52 -8.44 5.53 -2.21
C TYR A 52 -9.17 5.26 -3.52
N PHE A 53 -8.93 4.12 -4.11
CA PHE A 53 -9.57 3.71 -5.35
C PHE A 53 -10.04 2.25 -5.29
N GLY A 54 -11.19 2.00 -5.89
CA GLY A 54 -11.71 0.66 -6.14
C GLY A 54 -11.45 0.26 -7.58
N GLU A 55 -11.15 -1.00 -7.81
CA GLU A 55 -10.73 -1.51 -9.11
C GLU A 55 -11.56 -2.70 -9.57
N ARG A 56 -11.65 -2.85 -10.88
CA ARG A 56 -12.03 -4.07 -11.56
C ARG A 56 -10.80 -4.68 -12.21
N VAL A 57 -10.43 -5.86 -11.76
CA VAL A 57 -9.19 -6.53 -12.12
C VAL A 57 -9.48 -7.67 -13.11
N TYR A 58 -8.71 -7.72 -14.16
CA TYR A 58 -8.80 -8.68 -15.26
C TYR A 58 -7.50 -9.46 -15.39
N SER A 59 -7.61 -10.74 -15.71
CA SER A 59 -6.47 -11.56 -16.10
C SER A 59 -6.81 -12.35 -17.37
N LEU A 60 -5.86 -12.47 -18.27
CA LEU A 60 -6.01 -13.30 -19.48
C LEU A 60 -6.17 -14.79 -19.15
N ARG A 61 -5.80 -15.21 -17.94
CA ARG A 61 -5.80 -16.63 -17.53
C ARG A 61 -6.92 -16.98 -16.57
N GLN A 62 -7.63 -15.98 -16.02
CA GLN A 62 -8.65 -16.17 -15.00
C GLN A 62 -9.94 -15.45 -15.39
N TRP A 63 -11.05 -16.11 -15.18
CA TRP A 63 -12.39 -15.59 -15.40
C TRP A 63 -13.33 -16.11 -14.33
N PRO A 64 -14.25 -15.33 -13.78
CA PRO A 64 -14.60 -13.94 -14.11
C PRO A 64 -13.58 -12.92 -13.57
N PRO A 65 -13.64 -11.66 -14.06
CA PRO A 65 -12.89 -10.57 -13.45
C PRO A 65 -13.30 -10.36 -12.00
N ASP A 66 -12.37 -9.93 -11.18
CA ASP A 66 -12.61 -9.68 -9.76
C ASP A 66 -12.44 -8.21 -9.39
N SER A 67 -12.69 -7.86 -8.13
CA SER A 67 -12.57 -6.51 -7.59
C SER A 67 -11.35 -6.40 -6.70
N GLY A 68 -10.65 -5.29 -6.82
CA GLY A 68 -9.55 -4.89 -5.97
C GLY A 68 -9.77 -3.50 -5.40
N TYR A 69 -8.83 -3.04 -4.62
CA TYR A 69 -8.76 -1.66 -4.13
C TYR A 69 -7.34 -1.27 -3.81
N GLY A 70 -7.08 0.04 -3.79
CA GLY A 70 -5.79 0.56 -3.37
C GLY A 70 -5.91 1.81 -2.52
N ILE A 71 -4.87 2.05 -1.74
CA ILE A 71 -4.66 3.28 -0.98
C ILE A 71 -3.27 3.77 -1.37
N SER A 72 -3.19 5.01 -1.86
CA SER A 72 -1.94 5.60 -2.34
C SER A 72 -1.64 6.92 -1.64
N TYR A 73 -0.39 7.11 -1.29
CA TYR A 73 0.18 8.41 -0.95
C TYR A 73 1.17 8.80 -2.03
N ARG A 74 0.97 9.97 -2.66
CA ARG A 74 1.83 10.52 -3.72
C ARG A 74 2.42 11.84 -3.27
N LYS A 75 3.73 11.98 -3.38
CA LYS A 75 4.47 13.19 -3.13
C LYS A 75 5.06 13.74 -4.42
N THR A 76 4.80 15.02 -4.68
CA THR A 76 5.39 15.72 -5.82
C THR A 76 6.70 16.38 -5.39
N PHE A 77 7.78 16.10 -6.09
CA PHE A 77 9.11 16.64 -5.83
C PHE A 77 9.48 17.73 -6.81
N ALA A 78 8.88 17.72 -8.00
CA ALA A 78 9.09 18.71 -9.05
C ALA A 78 7.83 18.78 -9.94
N PRO A 79 7.63 19.84 -10.72
CA PRO A 79 6.47 19.97 -11.61
C PRO A 79 6.26 18.81 -12.58
N TYR A 80 7.34 18.08 -12.86
CA TYR A 80 7.37 16.97 -13.81
C TYR A 80 7.69 15.61 -13.15
N PHE A 81 7.77 15.56 -11.81
CA PHE A 81 8.13 14.31 -11.12
C PHE A 81 7.44 14.18 -9.77
N ALA A 82 6.79 13.05 -9.58
CA ALA A 82 6.26 12.63 -8.29
C ALA A 82 6.64 11.16 -8.00
N ALA A 83 6.54 10.76 -6.75
CA ALA A 83 6.63 9.37 -6.36
C ALA A 83 5.47 9.00 -5.44
N SER A 84 5.04 7.75 -5.47
CA SER A 84 4.01 7.24 -4.57
C SER A 84 4.42 5.96 -3.88
N LEU A 85 3.81 5.74 -2.71
CA LEU A 85 3.74 4.46 -2.05
C LEU A 85 2.28 4.06 -1.96
N ALA A 86 1.96 2.82 -2.30
CA ALA A 86 0.58 2.35 -2.24
C ALA A 86 0.51 0.91 -1.72
N TYR A 87 -0.60 0.61 -1.04
CA TYR A 87 -1.06 -0.74 -0.81
C TYR A 87 -2.12 -1.06 -1.85
N LEU A 88 -1.99 -2.21 -2.49
CA LEU A 88 -2.92 -2.72 -3.50
C LEU A 88 -3.47 -4.07 -3.03
N ASN A 89 -4.78 -4.21 -2.98
CA ASN A 89 -5.45 -5.50 -2.95
C ASN A 89 -5.83 -5.83 -4.40
N ASP A 90 -5.01 -6.64 -5.06
CA ASP A 90 -5.05 -6.85 -6.51
C ASP A 90 -5.84 -8.13 -6.88
N ALA A 91 -7.00 -8.30 -6.24
CA ALA A 91 -8.03 -9.29 -6.54
C ALA A 91 -7.91 -10.69 -5.90
N HIS A 92 -9.07 -11.33 -5.79
CA HIS A 92 -9.26 -12.67 -5.24
C HIS A 92 -9.73 -13.64 -6.33
N PHE A 93 -8.93 -13.81 -7.37
CA PHE A 93 -9.27 -14.78 -8.43
C PHE A 93 -9.38 -16.20 -7.87
N PRO A 94 -10.15 -17.09 -8.51
CA PRO A 94 -10.21 -18.48 -8.13
C PRO A 94 -8.81 -19.11 -8.05
N GLY A 95 -8.39 -19.47 -6.85
CA GLY A 95 -7.07 -20.03 -6.58
C GLY A 95 -5.95 -19.01 -6.37
N HIS A 96 -6.24 -17.72 -6.28
CA HIS A 96 -5.30 -16.65 -6.01
C HIS A 96 -5.88 -15.64 -5.04
N HIS A 97 -5.07 -15.19 -4.11
CA HIS A 97 -5.37 -14.07 -3.21
C HIS A 97 -4.14 -13.19 -3.18
N ARG A 98 -4.16 -12.11 -3.97
CA ARG A 98 -3.00 -11.25 -4.14
C ARG A 98 -3.26 -9.86 -3.60
N ASP A 99 -2.35 -9.42 -2.76
CA ASP A 99 -2.22 -8.06 -2.29
C ASP A 99 -0.73 -7.71 -2.17
N GLY A 100 -0.39 -6.45 -1.89
CA GLY A 100 0.99 -6.05 -1.74
C GLY A 100 1.21 -4.56 -1.65
N VAL A 101 2.49 -4.18 -1.70
CA VAL A 101 2.92 -2.79 -1.63
C VAL A 101 3.70 -2.40 -2.88
N THR A 102 3.48 -1.18 -3.35
CA THR A 102 4.19 -0.65 -4.53
C THR A 102 4.80 0.70 -4.24
N ALA A 103 5.93 0.96 -4.89
CA ALA A 103 6.55 2.28 -4.98
C ALA A 103 6.63 2.66 -6.46
N GLU A 104 6.03 3.79 -6.84
CA GLU A 104 5.94 4.21 -8.23
C GLU A 104 6.55 5.59 -8.43
N ALA A 105 7.26 5.75 -9.54
CA ALA A 105 7.67 7.05 -10.08
C ALA A 105 6.61 7.51 -11.08
N TRP A 106 6.25 8.81 -11.05
CA TRP A 106 5.19 9.40 -11.87
C TRP A 106 5.70 10.57 -12.69
N LEU A 107 5.31 10.59 -13.95
CA LEU A 107 5.56 11.66 -14.88
C LEU A 107 4.22 12.22 -15.38
N PRO A 108 3.87 13.47 -15.06
CA PRO A 108 2.74 14.16 -15.68
C PRO A 108 2.99 14.30 -17.18
N ILE A 109 2.09 13.78 -18.02
CA ILE A 109 2.23 13.85 -19.49
C ILE A 109 1.64 15.14 -20.00
N VAL A 110 0.51 15.56 -19.43
CA VAL A 110 -0.18 16.79 -19.84
C VAL A 110 -0.88 17.40 -18.63
N PRO A 111 -0.53 18.61 -18.23
CA PRO A 111 -1.47 19.45 -17.50
C PRO A 111 -2.53 19.94 -18.53
N LEU A 112 -3.57 19.13 -18.80
CA LEU A 112 -4.63 19.53 -19.73
C LEU A 112 -5.40 20.78 -19.22
N SER A 113 -5.31 21.05 -17.94
CA SER A 113 -5.73 22.29 -17.27
C SER A 113 -5.25 22.25 -15.82
N ASN A 114 -5.33 23.38 -15.11
CA ASN A 114 -5.09 23.41 -13.66
C ASN A 114 -6.00 22.48 -12.84
N ARG A 115 -6.85 21.68 -13.48
CA ARG A 115 -7.82 20.79 -12.85
C ARG A 115 -7.76 19.35 -13.33
N PHE A 116 -7.18 19.11 -14.46
CA PHE A 116 -7.07 17.80 -15.06
C PHE A 116 -5.60 17.47 -15.28
N THR A 117 -5.16 16.36 -14.73
CA THR A 117 -3.80 15.86 -14.92
C THR A 117 -3.87 14.44 -15.46
N LEU A 118 -3.08 14.16 -16.48
CA LEU A 118 -2.83 12.81 -16.96
C LEU A 118 -1.37 12.47 -16.66
N SER A 119 -1.14 11.34 -15.99
CA SER A 119 0.20 10.91 -15.56
C SER A 119 0.44 9.47 -15.96
N VAL A 120 1.68 9.14 -16.28
CA VAL A 120 2.14 7.75 -16.37
C VAL A 120 3.03 7.45 -15.19
N GLY A 121 2.88 6.27 -14.65
CA GLY A 121 3.65 5.80 -13.51
C GLY A 121 4.20 4.42 -13.73
N GLY A 122 5.13 4.04 -12.86
CA GLY A 122 5.60 2.68 -12.80
C GLY A 122 6.65 2.48 -11.73
N GLY A 123 6.77 1.22 -11.32
CA GLY A 123 7.72 0.87 -10.28
C GLY A 123 7.63 -0.59 -9.83
N PRO A 124 8.42 -0.94 -8.81
CA PRO A 124 8.37 -2.27 -8.21
C PRO A 124 7.09 -2.46 -7.40
N PHE A 125 6.52 -3.65 -7.50
CA PHE A 125 5.39 -4.13 -6.71
C PHE A 125 5.83 -5.39 -5.97
N TYR A 126 5.91 -5.33 -4.65
CA TYR A 126 6.13 -6.50 -3.81
C TYR A 126 4.78 -7.08 -3.45
N TYR A 127 4.46 -8.25 -4.02
CA TYR A 127 3.17 -8.89 -3.87
C TYR A 127 3.23 -10.13 -3.00
N TYR A 128 2.15 -10.36 -2.30
CA TYR A 128 1.83 -11.58 -1.57
C TYR A 128 0.70 -12.27 -2.34
N ASP A 129 0.92 -13.49 -2.81
CA ASP A 129 -0.13 -14.27 -3.47
C ASP A 129 -0.19 -15.66 -2.84
N THR A 130 -1.32 -15.96 -2.21
CA THR A 130 -1.62 -17.31 -1.73
C THR A 130 -2.33 -18.05 -2.83
N VAL A 131 -1.70 -19.11 -3.33
CA VAL A 131 -2.16 -19.90 -4.48
C VAL A 131 -2.63 -21.26 -4.05
N PHE A 132 -3.77 -21.71 -4.56
CA PHE A 132 -4.27 -23.07 -4.34
C PHE A 132 -3.53 -24.08 -5.22
N ALA A 133 -2.84 -25.03 -4.60
CA ALA A 133 -2.13 -26.10 -5.30
C ALA A 133 -3.11 -27.21 -5.71
N ARG A 134 -3.50 -27.23 -6.99
CA ARG A 134 -4.52 -28.15 -7.54
C ARG A 134 -4.25 -29.64 -7.32
N ASN A 135 -2.98 -30.02 -7.14
CA ASN A 135 -2.60 -31.45 -7.12
C ASN A 135 -2.66 -32.10 -5.75
N ASN A 136 -2.67 -31.35 -4.65
CA ASN A 136 -2.58 -31.91 -3.30
C ASN A 136 -3.63 -31.33 -2.32
N GLY A 137 -4.57 -30.49 -2.79
CA GLY A 137 -5.53 -29.82 -1.90
C GLY A 137 -4.90 -28.86 -0.90
N GLY A 138 -3.63 -28.53 -1.08
CA GLY A 138 -2.86 -27.59 -0.27
C GLY A 138 -2.82 -26.18 -0.88
N TYR A 139 -2.10 -25.30 -0.25
CA TYR A 139 -1.82 -23.96 -0.74
C TYR A 139 -0.29 -23.81 -0.95
N ALA A 140 0.09 -22.82 -1.73
CA ALA A 140 1.47 -22.38 -1.89
C ALA A 140 1.52 -20.86 -1.87
N ASP A 141 2.57 -20.34 -1.26
CA ASP A 141 2.83 -18.90 -1.26
C ASP A 141 3.68 -18.54 -2.47
N ALA A 142 3.14 -17.69 -3.31
CA ALA A 142 3.80 -17.17 -4.49
C ALA A 142 4.16 -15.68 -4.27
N HIS A 143 4.86 -15.41 -3.17
CA HIS A 143 5.35 -14.06 -2.88
C HIS A 143 6.49 -13.69 -3.81
N GLY A 144 6.61 -12.40 -4.12
CA GLY A 144 7.69 -11.96 -4.98
C GLY A 144 7.57 -10.53 -5.46
N TRP A 145 8.42 -10.22 -6.44
CA TRP A 145 8.47 -8.92 -7.09
C TRP A 145 7.80 -8.96 -8.45
N ALA A 146 7.07 -7.90 -8.77
CA ALA A 146 6.53 -7.61 -10.07
C ALA A 146 6.93 -6.20 -10.50
N TRP A 147 6.72 -5.89 -11.77
CA TRP A 147 6.67 -4.52 -12.26
C TRP A 147 5.22 -4.10 -12.39
N LEU A 148 4.94 -2.89 -11.90
CA LEU A 148 3.69 -2.19 -12.08
C LEU A 148 3.89 -1.07 -13.09
N ALA A 149 2.99 -0.96 -14.05
CA ALA A 149 2.90 0.17 -14.96
C ALA A 149 1.50 0.76 -14.87
N SER A 150 1.41 2.08 -14.73
CA SER A 150 0.18 2.79 -14.40
C SER A 150 -0.08 3.97 -15.32
N LEU A 151 -1.35 4.19 -15.63
CA LEU A 151 -1.87 5.41 -16.23
C LEU A 151 -2.92 5.98 -15.28
N ASP A 152 -2.78 7.25 -14.93
CA ASP A 152 -3.64 7.92 -13.97
C ASP A 152 -4.15 9.25 -14.51
N ALA A 153 -5.46 9.46 -14.45
CA ALA A 153 -6.13 10.68 -14.81
C ALA A 153 -6.84 11.26 -13.59
N THR A 154 -6.46 12.45 -13.15
CA THR A 154 -7.10 13.12 -12.01
C THR A 154 -7.89 14.34 -12.46
N ILE A 155 -9.05 14.56 -11.84
CA ILE A 155 -9.87 15.75 -12.02
C ILE A 155 -10.20 16.39 -10.66
N GLN A 156 -9.97 17.69 -10.56
CA GLN A 156 -10.27 18.52 -9.37
C GLN A 156 -11.40 19.50 -9.71
N PRO A 157 -12.67 19.17 -9.42
CA PRO A 157 -13.83 19.95 -9.89
C PRO A 157 -13.93 21.33 -9.24
N TRP A 158 -13.52 21.46 -7.98
CA TRP A 158 -13.72 22.67 -7.19
C TRP A 158 -12.48 23.56 -7.15
N LYS A 159 -12.65 24.87 -7.43
CA LYS A 159 -11.56 25.86 -7.37
C LYS A 159 -11.39 26.47 -5.97
N SER A 160 -12.45 26.49 -5.17
CA SER A 160 -12.51 27.18 -3.90
C SER A 160 -13.44 26.47 -2.92
N GLY A 161 -13.46 26.93 -1.68
CA GLY A 161 -14.28 26.34 -0.62
C GLY A 161 -13.63 25.09 0.01
N PRO A 162 -14.37 24.42 0.93
CA PRO A 162 -13.82 23.30 1.71
C PRO A 162 -13.48 22.07 0.85
N TRP A 163 -14.11 21.95 -0.32
CA TRP A 163 -13.93 20.82 -1.23
C TRP A 163 -12.80 21.02 -2.25
N ARG A 164 -12.13 22.18 -2.25
CA ARG A 164 -11.09 22.52 -3.24
C ARG A 164 -9.93 21.51 -3.32
N HIS A 165 -9.70 20.77 -2.26
CA HIS A 165 -8.63 19.79 -2.14
C HIS A 165 -9.03 18.37 -2.59
N LEU A 166 -10.33 18.12 -2.80
CA LEU A 166 -10.80 16.84 -3.28
C LEU A 166 -10.58 16.71 -4.79
N PHE A 167 -10.12 15.53 -5.19
CA PHE A 167 -10.04 15.13 -6.59
C PHE A 167 -10.64 13.75 -6.79
N PHE A 168 -11.05 13.48 -8.01
CA PHE A 168 -11.39 12.14 -8.48
C PHE A 168 -10.26 11.63 -9.37
N GLU A 169 -10.02 10.32 -9.32
CA GLU A 169 -9.04 9.68 -10.19
C GLU A 169 -9.66 8.54 -10.97
N GLY A 170 -9.16 8.34 -12.19
CA GLY A 170 -9.35 7.16 -12.99
C GLY A 170 -7.99 6.54 -13.26
N ARG A 171 -7.82 5.25 -12.95
CA ARG A 171 -6.52 4.58 -12.98
C ARG A 171 -6.58 3.30 -13.79
N ILE A 172 -5.52 3.02 -14.52
CA ILE A 172 -5.30 1.75 -15.23
C ILE A 172 -3.94 1.24 -14.77
N ASP A 173 -3.91 0.01 -14.24
CA ASP A 173 -2.68 -0.62 -13.81
C ASP A 173 -2.46 -1.92 -14.57
N TYR A 174 -1.21 -2.22 -14.86
CA TYR A 174 -0.77 -3.49 -15.42
C TYR A 174 0.33 -4.07 -14.55
N THR A 175 0.14 -5.30 -14.06
CA THR A 175 1.13 -6.02 -13.27
C THR A 175 1.63 -7.25 -13.99
N SER A 176 2.96 -7.46 -13.95
CA SER A 176 3.62 -8.61 -14.57
C SER A 176 4.51 -9.32 -13.54
N PRO A 177 3.94 -10.18 -12.70
CA PRO A 177 4.67 -10.91 -11.67
C PRO A 177 5.40 -12.13 -12.26
N SER A 178 6.51 -12.51 -11.63
CA SER A 178 7.30 -13.66 -12.07
C SER A 178 6.71 -15.03 -11.67
N LYS A 179 5.94 -15.07 -10.56
CA LYS A 179 5.41 -16.32 -9.96
C LYS A 179 3.89 -16.36 -9.82
N SER A 180 3.20 -15.32 -10.23
CA SER A 180 1.75 -15.16 -10.12
C SER A 180 1.13 -14.88 -11.50
N ILE A 181 -0.12 -14.46 -11.54
CA ILE A 181 -0.86 -14.13 -12.76
C ILE A 181 -0.63 -12.68 -13.16
N GLU A 182 -0.53 -12.43 -14.46
CA GLU A 182 -0.56 -11.08 -15.02
C GLU A 182 -1.99 -10.52 -14.92
N THR A 183 -2.09 -9.25 -14.49
CA THR A 183 -3.38 -8.58 -14.37
C THR A 183 -3.35 -7.20 -15.01
N THR A 184 -4.52 -6.76 -15.44
CA THR A 184 -4.82 -5.38 -15.81
C THR A 184 -6.02 -4.92 -15.00
N SER A 185 -5.91 -3.81 -14.30
CA SER A 185 -7.00 -3.24 -13.53
C SER A 185 -7.48 -1.90 -14.09
N PHE A 186 -8.74 -1.59 -13.84
CA PHE A 186 -9.39 -0.31 -14.14
C PHE A 186 -10.03 0.18 -12.85
N GLY A 187 -9.50 1.27 -12.32
CA GLY A 187 -9.89 1.84 -11.04
C GLY A 187 -10.56 3.19 -11.18
N ILE A 188 -11.42 3.50 -10.22
CA ILE A 188 -11.92 4.84 -9.95
C ILE A 188 -11.73 5.16 -8.48
N GLY A 189 -11.34 6.39 -8.19
CA GLY A 189 -10.99 6.78 -6.84
C GLY A 189 -11.37 8.20 -6.49
N ILE A 190 -11.19 8.48 -5.23
CA ILE A 190 -11.29 9.80 -4.63
C ILE A 190 -10.03 10.05 -3.81
N GLY A 191 -9.52 11.27 -3.89
CA GLY A 191 -8.35 11.65 -3.12
C GLY A 191 -8.44 13.07 -2.58
N TYR A 192 -7.47 13.37 -1.75
CA TYR A 192 -7.27 14.69 -1.15
C TYR A 192 -5.87 15.19 -1.50
N ARG A 193 -5.78 16.39 -2.04
CA ARG A 193 -4.54 17.06 -2.46
C ARG A 193 -4.24 18.21 -1.51
N GLY A 194 -2.97 18.45 -1.21
CA GLY A 194 -2.57 19.54 -0.32
C GLY A 194 -2.54 19.14 1.15
N ILE A 195 -2.21 17.88 1.44
CA ILE A 195 -1.98 17.43 2.83
C ILE A 195 -0.89 18.28 3.47
N SER A 196 0.16 18.65 2.72
CA SER A 196 1.22 19.53 3.17
C SER A 196 0.82 21.00 3.33
N ASP A 197 -0.21 21.47 2.59
CA ASP A 197 -0.69 22.86 2.68
C ASP A 197 -1.52 23.10 3.93
N ILE A 198 -2.11 22.03 4.49
CA ILE A 198 -2.79 22.06 5.79
C ILE A 198 -1.76 22.10 6.93
N TYR A 199 -0.52 21.83 6.60
CA TYR A 199 0.59 21.97 7.52
C TYR A 199 0.85 23.46 7.74
N ASP A 200 0.27 24.00 8.83
CA ASP A 200 0.50 25.37 9.24
C ASP A 200 2.01 25.61 9.37
N LYS A 201 2.53 26.54 8.61
CA LYS A 201 3.96 26.92 8.62
C LYS A 201 4.45 27.38 10.00
N ASP A 202 3.51 27.66 10.90
CA ASP A 202 3.76 28.21 12.24
C ASP A 202 3.91 27.14 13.32
N VAL A 203 3.65 25.85 13.04
CA VAL A 203 4.07 24.81 13.96
C VAL A 203 5.55 24.52 13.69
N GLU A 204 6.42 25.38 14.20
CA GLU A 204 7.79 24.98 14.50
C GLU A 204 7.71 23.73 15.37
N VAL A 205 7.83 22.58 14.75
CA VAL A 205 8.31 21.40 15.46
C VAL A 205 9.61 21.86 16.09
N ALA A 206 9.60 22.04 17.40
CA ALA A 206 10.72 22.63 18.14
C ALA A 206 11.98 21.93 17.67
N LYS A 207 12.85 22.69 17.01
CA LYS A 207 14.09 22.21 16.41
C LYS A 207 14.81 21.37 17.46
N GLY A 208 14.88 20.07 17.25
CA GLY A 208 15.75 19.19 18.03
C GLY A 208 15.13 18.10 18.87
N PHE A 209 13.83 17.95 18.97
CA PHE A 209 13.21 16.84 19.67
C PHE A 209 12.84 15.70 18.72
N ALA A 210 13.58 14.59 18.80
CA ALA A 210 13.09 13.33 18.32
C ALA A 210 11.83 12.99 19.15
N GLU A 211 10.67 13.11 18.56
CA GLU A 211 9.41 12.82 19.24
C GLU A 211 9.32 11.31 19.45
N ASN A 212 9.37 10.93 20.72
CA ASN A 212 9.18 9.55 21.15
C ASN A 212 7.72 9.36 21.55
N GLU A 213 7.19 8.18 21.32
CA GLU A 213 5.82 7.86 21.64
C GLU A 213 5.71 6.42 22.10
N ILE A 214 4.92 6.19 23.14
CA ILE A 214 4.49 4.85 23.55
C ILE A 214 3.00 4.76 23.29
N VAL A 215 2.56 3.75 22.53
CA VAL A 215 1.17 3.48 22.22
C VAL A 215 0.76 2.17 22.85
N ALA A 216 -0.28 2.19 23.67
CA ALA A 216 -0.95 0.97 24.13
C ALA A 216 -2.25 0.82 23.36
N SER A 217 -2.50 -0.33 22.77
CA SER A 217 -3.63 -0.55 21.89
C SER A 217 -4.29 -1.91 22.12
N TYR A 218 -5.58 -1.95 21.80
CA TYR A 218 -6.44 -3.09 22.06
C TYR A 218 -7.61 -3.11 21.08
N TRP A 219 -8.04 -4.24 20.61
CA TRP A 219 -9.35 -4.55 20.07
C TRP A 219 -9.43 -6.00 19.55
N LYS A 220 -9.39 -6.19 18.19
CA LYS A 220 -9.74 -7.47 17.58
C LYS A 220 -8.79 -7.89 16.49
N THR A 221 -8.69 -9.21 16.32
CA THR A 221 -8.02 -9.86 15.20
C THR A 221 -8.91 -10.92 14.56
N VAL A 222 -8.70 -11.13 13.29
CA VAL A 222 -9.25 -12.25 12.50
C VAL A 222 -8.09 -12.86 11.73
N THR A 223 -7.94 -14.18 11.82
CA THR A 223 -6.99 -14.92 11.00
C THR A 223 -7.70 -15.44 9.75
N ASN A 224 -7.13 -15.17 8.61
CA ASN A 224 -7.62 -15.63 7.31
C ASN A 224 -6.84 -16.87 6.88
N SER A 225 -7.55 -17.80 6.28
CA SER A 225 -6.99 -18.89 5.51
C SER A 225 -7.64 -18.87 4.13
N PHE A 226 -7.05 -19.55 3.17
CA PHE A 226 -7.53 -19.57 1.79
C PHE A 226 -9.03 -19.85 1.64
N ASN A 227 -9.59 -20.71 2.49
CA ASN A 227 -11.00 -21.14 2.39
C ASN A 227 -11.90 -20.60 3.50
N SER A 228 -11.37 -19.90 4.49
CA SER A 228 -12.17 -19.48 5.65
C SER A 228 -11.46 -18.40 6.46
N SER A 229 -12.26 -17.60 7.15
CA SER A 229 -11.78 -16.73 8.22
C SER A 229 -12.09 -17.34 9.57
N SER A 230 -11.27 -17.03 10.55
CA SER A 230 -11.44 -17.49 11.93
C SER A 230 -12.58 -16.76 12.65
N HIS A 231 -12.90 -17.24 13.85
CA HIS A 231 -13.59 -16.39 14.82
C HIS A 231 -12.72 -15.20 15.20
N THR A 232 -13.40 -14.11 15.57
CA THR A 232 -12.72 -12.91 16.08
C THR A 232 -12.12 -13.20 17.44
N ALA A 233 -10.84 -12.86 17.62
CA ALA A 233 -10.16 -12.90 18.91
C ALA A 233 -9.81 -11.49 19.40
N ARG A 234 -9.36 -11.38 20.64
CA ARG A 234 -8.84 -10.13 21.21
C ARG A 234 -7.38 -9.99 20.88
N ALA A 235 -7.00 -8.81 20.39
CA ALA A 235 -5.63 -8.44 20.14
C ALA A 235 -5.21 -7.28 21.05
N GLU A 236 -3.94 -7.26 21.42
CA GLU A 236 -3.33 -6.28 22.30
C GLU A 236 -1.94 -5.95 21.78
N ALA A 237 -1.55 -4.67 21.81
CA ALA A 237 -0.21 -4.28 21.44
C ALA A 237 0.30 -3.15 22.32
N ILE A 238 1.61 -3.09 22.44
CA ILE A 238 2.33 -1.95 22.98
C ILE A 238 3.49 -1.64 22.04
N ASP A 239 3.56 -0.41 21.55
CA ASP A 239 4.53 0.05 20.58
C ASP A 239 5.31 1.22 21.12
N TYR A 240 6.62 1.18 20.97
CA TYR A 240 7.48 2.34 21.03
C TYR A 240 7.70 2.85 19.60
N ARG A 241 7.42 4.13 19.38
CA ARG A 241 7.54 4.81 18.10
C ARG A 241 8.48 5.99 18.23
N ARG A 242 9.34 6.17 17.25
CA ARG A 242 10.27 7.30 17.20
C ARG A 242 10.19 7.99 15.85
N GLN A 243 10.03 9.30 15.88
CA GLN A 243 10.14 10.12 14.68
C GLN A 243 11.62 10.23 14.29
N ILE A 244 11.95 9.82 13.08
CA ILE A 244 13.30 9.90 12.52
C ILE A 244 13.41 11.15 11.63
N TRP A 245 12.33 11.46 10.93
CA TRP A 245 12.21 12.60 10.04
C TRP A 245 10.80 13.19 10.15
N LYS A 246 10.56 14.33 9.49
CA LYS A 246 9.27 15.03 9.51
C LYS A 246 8.06 14.09 9.31
N GLU A 247 8.15 13.18 8.35
CA GLU A 247 7.07 12.26 7.98
C GLU A 247 7.44 10.79 8.23
N LEU A 248 8.71 10.52 8.60
CA LEU A 248 9.20 9.16 8.80
C LEU A 248 9.28 8.83 10.27
N ARG A 249 8.72 7.69 10.63
CA ARG A 249 8.80 7.10 11.96
C ARG A 249 9.32 5.67 11.87
N PHE A 250 9.87 5.21 12.97
CA PHE A 250 10.21 3.82 13.19
C PHE A 250 9.48 3.34 14.44
N SER A 251 8.99 2.10 14.43
CA SER A 251 8.40 1.49 15.61
C SER A 251 9.00 0.12 15.91
N VAL A 252 9.00 -0.20 17.18
CA VAL A 252 9.19 -1.55 17.69
C VAL A 252 8.14 -1.80 18.75
N GLY A 253 7.44 -2.94 18.66
CA GLY A 253 6.33 -3.24 19.56
C GLY A 253 6.21 -4.72 19.88
N PHE A 254 5.40 -4.99 20.89
CA PHE A 254 4.92 -6.34 21.20
C PHE A 254 3.46 -6.42 20.78
N LEU A 255 3.13 -7.44 20.00
CA LEU A 255 1.79 -7.71 19.52
C LEU A 255 1.35 -9.11 19.95
N ASN A 256 0.23 -9.19 20.67
CA ASN A 256 -0.49 -10.41 20.97
C ASN A 256 -1.74 -10.46 20.08
N GLU A 257 -1.77 -11.37 19.10
CA GLU A 257 -2.90 -11.55 18.20
C GLU A 257 -4.09 -12.25 18.85
N GLY A 258 -3.91 -12.79 20.06
CA GLY A 258 -4.95 -13.63 20.70
C GLY A 258 -5.07 -15.02 20.10
N ASP A 259 -6.09 -15.76 20.54
CA ASP A 259 -6.41 -17.11 20.05
C ASP A 259 -7.62 -17.08 19.11
N THR A 260 -7.37 -17.16 17.84
CA THR A 260 -8.40 -17.17 16.79
C THR A 260 -8.96 -18.57 16.52
N GLN A 261 -8.53 -19.59 17.27
CA GLN A 261 -8.79 -21.02 17.07
C GLN A 261 -8.09 -21.62 15.83
N LEU A 262 -7.73 -20.83 14.83
CA LEU A 262 -6.88 -21.26 13.72
C LEU A 262 -5.41 -21.19 14.10
N ILE A 263 -5.02 -20.16 14.83
CA ILE A 263 -3.68 -19.95 15.36
C ILE A 263 -3.75 -19.01 16.57
N ARG A 264 -2.79 -19.15 17.46
CA ARG A 264 -2.46 -18.18 18.51
C ARG A 264 -1.02 -17.78 18.34
N ARG A 265 -0.76 -16.48 18.25
CA ARG A 265 0.60 -15.93 18.14
C ARG A 265 0.74 -14.71 19.03
N ASN A 266 1.95 -14.55 19.53
CA ASN A 266 2.44 -13.28 20.04
C ASN A 266 3.90 -13.07 19.60
N GLY A 267 4.32 -11.82 19.47
CA GLY A 267 5.63 -11.54 18.92
C GLY A 267 6.00 -10.07 18.92
N ILE A 268 7.12 -9.79 18.28
CA ILE A 268 7.66 -8.45 18.11
C ILE A 268 7.36 -7.94 16.69
N THR A 269 6.84 -6.73 16.61
CA THR A 269 6.75 -5.96 15.36
C THR A 269 7.91 -4.98 15.26
N THR A 270 8.42 -4.79 14.05
CA THR A 270 9.38 -3.73 13.71
C THR A 270 8.97 -3.12 12.39
N GLU A 271 8.65 -1.82 12.38
CA GLU A 271 8.07 -1.18 11.20
C GLU A 271 8.67 0.19 10.94
N GLY A 272 8.90 0.49 9.66
CA GLY A 272 9.10 1.84 9.15
C GLY A 272 7.76 2.43 8.72
N TRP A 273 7.50 3.69 9.04
CA TRP A 273 6.24 4.38 8.78
C TRP A 273 6.46 5.66 8.00
N LEU A 274 5.62 5.86 7.00
CA LEU A 274 5.38 7.16 6.41
C LEU A 274 4.09 7.71 7.02
N GLU A 275 4.19 8.76 7.85
CA GLU A 275 3.07 9.29 8.64
C GLU A 275 3.03 10.82 8.58
N PRO A 276 2.55 11.41 7.46
CA PRO A 276 2.30 12.83 7.39
C PRO A 276 1.24 13.27 8.39
N SER A 277 1.46 14.45 8.95
CA SER A 277 0.51 15.11 9.87
C SER A 277 -0.11 16.32 9.19
N PHE A 278 -1.34 16.67 9.54
CA PHE A 278 -2.08 17.79 8.99
C PHE A 278 -2.92 18.51 10.07
N ASN A 279 -3.46 19.68 9.72
CA ASN A 279 -4.19 20.56 10.65
C ASN A 279 -3.35 20.84 11.91
N SER A 280 -2.16 21.45 11.71
CA SER A 280 -1.23 21.77 12.81
C SER A 280 -0.86 20.59 13.69
N GLY A 281 -0.78 19.39 13.09
CA GLY A 281 -0.45 18.16 13.80
C GLY A 281 -1.60 17.53 14.60
N LEU A 282 -2.83 18.07 14.47
CA LEU A 282 -4.01 17.51 15.13
C LEU A 282 -4.33 16.10 14.61
N TRP A 283 -4.14 15.87 13.31
CA TRP A 283 -4.37 14.60 12.66
C TRP A 283 -3.09 14.07 12.03
N SER A 284 -2.93 12.77 11.99
CA SER A 284 -1.99 12.12 11.10
C SER A 284 -2.61 10.87 10.50
N ILE A 285 -2.18 10.55 9.28
CA ILE A 285 -2.47 9.29 8.63
C ILE A 285 -1.13 8.66 8.26
N GLY A 286 -1.00 7.36 8.39
CA GLY A 286 0.26 6.70 8.08
C GLY A 286 0.10 5.31 7.50
N ALA A 287 1.10 4.93 6.72
CA ALA A 287 1.30 3.58 6.24
C ALA A 287 2.64 3.07 6.78
N GLY A 288 2.64 1.84 7.28
CA GLY A 288 3.79 1.15 7.82
C GLY A 288 4.07 -0.14 7.06
N PHE A 289 5.34 -0.47 7.00
CA PHE A 289 5.82 -1.74 6.48
C PHE A 289 6.98 -2.25 7.34
N GLY A 290 7.00 -3.57 7.56
CA GLY A 290 8.06 -4.17 8.34
C GLY A 290 7.87 -5.66 8.56
N PHE A 291 8.31 -6.13 9.73
CA PHE A 291 8.34 -7.54 10.07
C PHE A 291 7.67 -7.80 11.41
N TYR A 292 7.01 -8.94 11.47
CA TYR A 292 6.49 -9.54 12.68
C TYR A 292 7.26 -10.82 12.98
N THR A 293 7.91 -10.88 14.13
CA THR A 293 8.64 -12.06 14.59
C THR A 293 7.86 -12.73 15.71
N ALA A 294 7.22 -13.86 15.40
CA ALA A 294 6.49 -14.64 16.38
C ALA A 294 7.46 -15.27 17.41
N ILE A 295 7.30 -14.90 18.68
CA ILE A 295 8.03 -15.47 19.81
C ILE A 295 7.36 -16.77 20.24
N ASP A 296 6.02 -16.75 20.35
CA ASP A 296 5.20 -17.90 20.70
C ASP A 296 4.16 -18.14 19.60
N LYS A 297 4.09 -19.36 19.13
CA LYS A 297 3.22 -19.79 18.06
C LYS A 297 2.60 -21.13 18.46
N TYR A 298 1.38 -21.07 18.89
CA TYR A 298 0.61 -22.23 19.36
C TYR A 298 -0.29 -22.74 18.25
N ARG A 299 -0.39 -24.05 18.16
CA ARG A 299 -0.99 -24.87 17.10
C ARG A 299 -0.02 -25.04 15.92
N PRO A 300 0.20 -26.31 15.52
CA PRO A 300 1.22 -26.62 14.52
C PRO A 300 0.85 -25.96 13.19
N ALA A 301 1.51 -24.87 12.90
CA ALA A 301 1.59 -24.32 11.58
C ALA A 301 3.06 -24.42 11.18
N PRO A 302 3.39 -25.31 10.23
CA PRO A 302 4.73 -25.27 9.63
C PRO A 302 4.90 -23.88 9.03
N GLY A 303 6.09 -23.33 9.09
CA GLY A 303 6.38 -22.04 8.52
C GLY A 303 7.34 -21.21 9.35
N ARG A 304 7.76 -20.11 8.79
CA ARG A 304 8.73 -19.22 9.41
C ARG A 304 8.15 -18.52 10.64
N HIS A 305 9.02 -18.14 11.56
CA HIS A 305 8.65 -17.27 12.68
C HIS A 305 8.55 -15.79 12.28
N VAL A 306 9.19 -15.41 11.17
CA VAL A 306 9.17 -14.05 10.64
C VAL A 306 8.15 -13.97 9.52
N SER A 307 7.26 -13.01 9.63
CA SER A 307 6.21 -12.67 8.66
C SER A 307 6.33 -11.20 8.28
N ASP A 308 5.86 -10.84 7.11
CA ASP A 308 5.77 -9.44 6.73
C ASP A 308 4.56 -8.80 7.42
N VAL A 309 4.65 -7.51 7.74
CA VAL A 309 3.55 -6.72 8.27
C VAL A 309 3.36 -5.46 7.43
N VAL A 310 2.13 -5.23 7.02
CA VAL A 310 1.66 -4.00 6.38
C VAL A 310 0.67 -3.34 7.32
N SER A 311 0.80 -2.04 7.52
CA SER A 311 0.02 -1.36 8.53
C SER A 311 -0.50 -0.02 8.05
N LEU A 312 -1.68 0.36 8.55
CA LEU A 312 -2.25 1.69 8.36
C LEU A 312 -2.57 2.28 9.73
N THR A 313 -2.43 3.59 9.86
CA THR A 313 -2.80 4.30 11.09
C THR A 313 -3.51 5.61 10.77
N LEU A 314 -4.51 5.93 11.57
CA LEU A 314 -5.12 7.25 11.67
C LEU A 314 -5.01 7.70 13.11
N SER A 315 -4.44 8.88 13.37
CA SER A 315 -4.36 9.41 14.72
C SER A 315 -4.97 10.79 14.84
N LEU A 316 -5.55 11.04 16.00
CA LEU A 316 -6.06 12.33 16.44
C LEU A 316 -5.31 12.74 17.69
N ARG A 317 -4.69 13.91 17.68
CA ARG A 317 -3.92 14.50 18.78
C ARG A 317 -4.63 15.71 19.37
N PRO A 318 -5.58 15.51 20.30
CA PRO A 318 -6.32 16.62 20.90
C PRO A 318 -5.47 17.43 21.89
N ILE A 319 -4.40 16.85 22.41
CA ILE A 319 -3.47 17.44 23.37
C ILE A 319 -2.04 17.11 22.93
N ARG A 320 -1.10 18.03 23.19
CA ARG A 320 0.29 17.91 22.73
C ARG A 320 0.96 16.54 22.99
N ASN A 321 0.74 15.97 24.17
CA ASN A 321 1.41 14.75 24.62
C ASN A 321 0.56 13.48 24.45
N PHE A 322 -0.70 13.60 24.04
CA PHE A 322 -1.59 12.44 23.91
C PHE A 322 -2.22 12.37 22.54
N ASP A 323 -2.29 11.16 22.01
CA ASP A 323 -3.08 10.89 20.83
C ASP A 323 -3.98 9.65 20.99
N VAL A 324 -5.01 9.62 20.16
CA VAL A 324 -5.89 8.46 19.98
C VAL A 324 -5.62 7.92 18.59
N ARG A 325 -5.37 6.61 18.50
CA ARG A 325 -5.05 5.94 17.24
C ARG A 325 -6.05 4.88 16.88
N LEU A 326 -6.31 4.78 15.60
CA LEU A 326 -6.85 3.60 14.95
C LEU A 326 -5.70 2.98 14.15
N LEU A 327 -5.43 1.70 14.37
CA LEU A 327 -4.39 0.95 13.68
C LEU A 327 -5.02 -0.28 13.01
N TRP A 328 -4.58 -0.56 11.80
CA TRP A 328 -4.82 -1.81 11.12
C TRP A 328 -3.47 -2.43 10.75
N HIS A 329 -3.27 -3.69 11.14
CA HIS A 329 -2.11 -4.47 10.75
C HIS A 329 -2.56 -5.67 9.95
N ARG A 330 -1.91 -5.90 8.83
CA ARG A 330 -2.00 -7.13 8.08
C ARG A 330 -0.70 -7.90 8.21
N ILE A 331 -0.76 -9.03 8.89
CA ILE A 331 0.36 -9.96 8.99
C ILE A 331 0.21 -10.98 7.87
N VAL A 332 1.22 -11.04 7.00
CA VAL A 332 1.26 -11.93 5.85
C VAL A 332 2.22 -13.08 6.13
N THR A 333 1.73 -14.30 6.01
CA THR A 333 2.47 -15.49 6.39
C THR A 333 2.75 -16.39 5.20
N ASP A 334 3.82 -17.17 5.28
CA ASP A 334 4.15 -18.21 4.30
C ASP A 334 3.43 -19.57 4.57
N TYR A 335 2.42 -19.57 5.46
CA TYR A 335 1.72 -20.78 5.86
C TYR A 335 0.20 -20.63 5.94
N ASN A 336 -0.37 -19.71 5.16
CA ASN A 336 -1.81 -19.52 5.00
C ASN A 336 -2.56 -19.26 6.35
N ARG A 337 -2.01 -18.36 7.14
CA ARG A 337 -2.57 -17.88 8.41
C ARG A 337 -2.36 -16.38 8.54
N ASP A 338 -2.73 -15.65 7.50
CA ASP A 338 -2.67 -14.19 7.51
C ASP A 338 -3.63 -13.65 8.56
N ALA A 339 -3.27 -12.55 9.18
CA ALA A 339 -4.12 -11.92 10.18
C ALA A 339 -4.42 -10.46 9.83
N ASP A 340 -5.68 -10.10 9.94
CA ASP A 340 -6.14 -8.72 9.95
C ASP A 340 -6.44 -8.31 11.38
N ILE A 341 -5.71 -7.30 11.87
CA ILE A 341 -5.74 -6.84 13.25
C ILE A 341 -6.15 -5.39 13.26
N LEU A 342 -7.26 -5.09 13.90
CA LEU A 342 -7.77 -3.74 14.06
C LEU A 342 -7.70 -3.35 15.54
N LEU A 343 -7.01 -2.24 15.84
CA LEU A 343 -6.73 -1.80 17.20
C LEU A 343 -7.10 -0.34 17.41
N TRP A 344 -7.60 -0.03 18.61
CA TRP A 344 -7.65 1.32 19.15
C TRP A 344 -6.50 1.51 20.12
N GLY A 345 -5.79 2.62 20.00
CA GLY A 345 -4.64 2.91 20.85
C GLY A 345 -4.72 4.29 21.50
N LEU A 346 -4.07 4.39 22.65
CA LEU A 346 -3.75 5.64 23.30
C LEU A 346 -2.23 5.80 23.29
N GLY A 347 -1.77 6.91 22.74
CA GLY A 347 -0.36 7.26 22.65
C GLY A 347 0.01 8.36 23.65
N TYR A 348 1.20 8.20 24.25
CA TYR A 348 1.85 9.24 25.05
C TYR A 348 3.19 9.60 24.42
N ARG A 349 3.38 10.90 24.15
CA ARG A 349 4.56 11.47 23.51
C ARG A 349 5.43 12.26 24.49
N PHE A 350 6.74 12.10 24.36
CA PHE A 350 7.75 12.70 25.25
C PHE A 350 9.07 12.97 24.54
#